data_278ec3405745ab2fd5d1584923fb8383
#
_entry.id   278ec3405745ab2fd5d1584923fb8383
#
_cell.length_a   1.000
_cell.length_b   1.000
_cell.length_c   1.000
_cell.angle_alpha   90.00
_cell.angle_beta   90.00
_cell.angle_gamma   90.00
#
_symmetry.space_group_name_H-M   'P 1'
#
loop_
_entity.id
_entity.type
_entity.pdbx_description
1 polymer ?
#
loop_
_entity_poly.entity_id
_entity_poly.type
_entity_poly.pdbx_seq_one_letter_code
_entity_poly.pdbx_strand_id
1 'polypeptide(L)' 'MSKVKEYRLKARLSQSELGKRAGIDDRTVKRAEEDQPIQDVKAAAIADALSETLHMNLTIEDLEIVIY' A
#
# COMPACT_ATOMS: atom_id res chain seq x y z
N MET A 1 5.20 12.01 3.56
CA MET A 1 5.67 10.67 3.98
C MET A 1 4.56 9.65 3.78
N SER A 2 4.94 8.45 3.35
CA SER A 2 3.96 7.39 3.08
C SER A 2 3.22 6.98 4.35
N LYS A 3 1.92 6.71 4.21
CA LYS A 3 1.08 6.19 5.29
C LYS A 3 0.75 4.72 5.11
N VAL A 4 1.40 4.06 4.14
CA VAL A 4 1.13 2.64 3.87
C VAL A 4 1.39 1.78 5.10
N LYS A 5 2.52 1.98 5.76
CA LYS A 5 2.86 1.20 6.96
C LYS A 5 1.82 1.39 8.06
N GLU A 6 1.38 2.62 8.27
CA GLU A 6 0.38 2.93 9.30
C GLU A 6 -0.91 2.15 9.06
N TYR A 7 -1.45 2.21 7.85
CA TYR A 7 -2.68 1.50 7.52
C TYR A 7 -2.47 0.00 7.45
N ARG A 8 -1.29 -0.44 6.99
CA ARG A 8 -0.96 -1.86 6.97
C ARG A 8 -1.00 -2.45 8.39
N LEU A 9 -0.44 -1.73 9.35
CA LEU A 9 -0.44 -2.19 10.75
C LEU A 9 -1.86 -2.18 11.33
N LYS A 10 -2.68 -1.19 10.96
CA LYS A 10 -4.08 -1.18 11.35
C LYS A 10 -4.82 -2.40 10.79
N ALA A 11 -4.47 -2.82 9.59
CA ALA A 11 -5.05 -4.00 8.96
C ALA A 11 -4.46 -5.30 9.49
N ARG A 12 -3.44 -5.23 10.33
CA ARG A 12 -2.75 -6.38 10.91
C ARG A 12 -2.14 -7.28 9.84
N LEU A 13 -1.55 -6.65 8.82
CA LEU A 13 -0.91 -7.37 7.73
C LEU A 13 0.60 -7.14 7.78
N SER A 14 1.36 -8.18 7.42
CA SER A 14 2.78 -8.03 7.15
C SER A 14 2.95 -7.43 5.75
N GLN A 15 4.17 -7.01 5.41
CA GLN A 15 4.46 -6.54 4.05
C GLN A 15 4.15 -7.63 3.03
N SER A 16 4.52 -8.87 3.34
CA SER A 16 4.28 -10.00 2.45
C SER A 16 2.77 -10.25 2.28
N GLU A 17 2.01 -10.18 3.36
CA GLU A 17 0.57 -10.39 3.30
C GLU A 17 -0.12 -9.29 2.50
N LEU A 18 0.27 -8.04 2.70
CA LEU A 18 -0.27 -6.94 1.91
C LEU A 18 0.07 -7.13 0.43
N GLY A 19 1.31 -7.52 0.15
CA GLY A 19 1.72 -7.79 -1.23
C GLY A 19 0.86 -8.86 -1.88
N LYS A 20 0.58 -9.94 -1.17
CA LYS A 20 -0.28 -11.02 -1.70
C LYS A 20 -1.69 -10.51 -1.97
N ARG A 21 -2.26 -9.74 -1.06
CA ARG A 21 -3.61 -9.20 -1.24
C ARG A 21 -3.69 -8.22 -2.41
N ALA A 22 -2.63 -7.45 -2.60
CA ALA A 22 -2.57 -6.47 -3.69
C ALA A 22 -2.10 -7.09 -5.01
N GLY A 23 -1.59 -8.32 -4.99
CA GLY A 23 -1.07 -8.97 -6.19
C GLY A 23 0.27 -8.40 -6.64
N ILE A 24 1.07 -7.93 -5.69
CA ILE A 24 2.41 -7.38 -5.96
C ILE A 24 3.40 -8.02 -5.01
N ASP A 25 4.70 -7.81 -5.24
CA ASP A 25 5.70 -8.38 -4.35
C ASP A 25 5.90 -7.50 -3.13
N ASP A 26 6.51 -8.09 -2.09
CA ASP A 26 6.74 -7.39 -0.83
C ASP A 26 7.77 -6.27 -0.96
N ARG A 27 8.68 -6.36 -1.94
CA ARG A 27 9.64 -5.29 -2.19
C ARG A 27 8.94 -4.00 -2.61
N THR A 28 7.90 -4.14 -3.44
CA THR A 28 7.12 -2.98 -3.87
C THR A 28 6.39 -2.35 -2.69
N VAL A 29 5.85 -3.18 -1.80
CA VAL A 29 5.22 -2.67 -0.57
C VAL A 29 6.24 -1.91 0.27
N LYS A 30 7.43 -2.49 0.44
CA LYS A 30 8.50 -1.86 1.21
C LYS A 30 8.92 -0.52 0.60
N ARG A 31 9.06 -0.47 -0.73
CA ARG A 31 9.39 0.78 -1.42
C ARG A 31 8.34 1.84 -1.19
N ALA A 32 7.07 1.45 -1.26
CA ALA A 32 5.98 2.39 -1.00
C ALA A 32 6.05 2.95 0.41
N GLU A 33 6.44 2.13 1.38
CA GLU A 33 6.56 2.56 2.78
C GLU A 33 7.75 3.49 3.00
N GLU A 34 8.79 3.37 2.15
CA GLU A 34 10.02 4.15 2.28
C GLU A 34 10.04 5.40 1.40
N ASP A 35 8.88 5.81 0.91
CA ASP A 35 8.75 6.98 0.02
C ASP A 35 9.52 6.85 -1.29
N GLN A 36 9.77 5.61 -1.73
CA GLN A 36 10.41 5.36 -3.01
C GLN A 36 9.33 5.24 -4.09
N PRO A 37 9.58 5.78 -5.29
CA PRO A 37 8.55 5.74 -6.34
C PRO A 37 8.18 4.33 -6.77
N ILE A 38 6.90 4.09 -6.96
CA ILE A 38 6.39 2.84 -7.53
C ILE A 38 5.40 3.17 -8.65
N GLN A 39 5.06 2.18 -9.45
CA GLN A 39 4.11 2.38 -10.55
C GLN A 39 2.72 2.68 -9.99
N ASP A 40 1.98 3.53 -10.70
CA ASP A 40 0.64 3.93 -10.30
C ASP A 40 -0.31 2.74 -10.16
N VAL A 41 -0.21 1.76 -11.05
CA VAL A 41 -1.04 0.54 -10.99
C VAL A 41 -0.79 -0.21 -9.67
N LYS A 42 0.48 -0.29 -9.27
CA LYS A 42 0.82 -0.98 -8.02
C LYS A 42 0.40 -0.16 -6.81
N ALA A 43 0.51 1.15 -6.89
CA ALA A 43 0.03 2.02 -5.82
C ALA A 43 -1.48 1.90 -5.65
N ALA A 44 -2.23 1.85 -6.76
CA ALA A 44 -3.67 1.65 -6.73
C ALA A 44 -4.01 0.29 -6.11
N ALA A 45 -3.23 -0.74 -6.43
CA ALA A 45 -3.46 -2.08 -5.87
C ALA A 45 -3.29 -2.09 -4.36
N ILE A 46 -2.28 -1.37 -3.85
CA ILE A 46 -2.08 -1.24 -2.41
C ILE A 46 -3.27 -0.53 -1.77
N ALA A 47 -3.70 0.59 -2.38
CA ALA A 47 -4.83 1.35 -1.86
C ALA A 47 -6.11 0.51 -1.85
N ASP A 48 -6.36 -0.25 -2.91
CA ASP A 48 -7.53 -1.13 -3.00
C ASP A 48 -7.49 -2.23 -1.93
N ALA A 49 -6.33 -2.85 -1.74
CA ALA A 49 -6.19 -3.93 -0.77
C ALA A 49 -6.43 -3.43 0.65
N LEU A 50 -5.88 -2.27 1.00
CA LEU A 50 -6.10 -1.69 2.32
C LEU A 50 -7.53 -1.19 2.50
N SER A 51 -8.11 -0.60 1.45
CA SER A 51 -9.49 -0.15 1.47
C SER A 51 -10.43 -1.31 1.77
N GLU A 52 -10.22 -2.43 1.08
CA GLU A 52 -11.05 -3.61 1.24
C GLU A 52 -10.89 -4.22 2.64
N THR A 53 -9.65 -4.36 3.10
CA THR A 53 -9.38 -4.96 4.39
C THR A 53 -9.91 -4.13 5.55
N LEU A 54 -9.82 -2.80 5.45
CA LEU A 54 -10.22 -1.89 6.52
C LEU A 54 -11.64 -1.33 6.33
N HIS A 55 -12.32 -1.71 5.24
CA HIS A 55 -13.65 -1.18 4.92
C HIS A 55 -13.65 0.36 4.86
N MET A 56 -12.64 0.91 4.18
CA MET A 56 -12.45 2.35 4.01
C MET A 56 -12.29 2.67 2.53
N ASN A 57 -12.41 3.93 2.19
CA ASN A 57 -12.08 4.42 0.85
C ASN A 57 -10.73 5.14 0.91
N LEU A 58 -9.67 4.39 0.63
CA LEU A 58 -8.32 4.94 0.62
C LEU A 58 -7.86 5.12 -0.82
N THR A 59 -7.32 6.28 -1.11
CA THR A 59 -6.74 6.60 -2.42
C THR A 59 -5.21 6.61 -2.32
N ILE A 60 -4.55 6.68 -3.47
CA ILE A 60 -3.09 6.83 -3.51
C ILE A 60 -2.68 8.10 -2.75
N GLU A 61 -3.45 9.18 -2.94
CA GLU A 61 -3.20 10.45 -2.26
C GLU A 61 -3.37 10.34 -0.76
N ASP A 62 -4.40 9.63 -0.30
CA ASP A 62 -4.61 9.40 1.14
C ASP A 62 -3.43 8.67 1.77
N LEU A 63 -2.83 7.74 1.05
CA LEU A 63 -1.69 6.97 1.52
C LEU A 63 -0.37 7.69 1.30
N GLU A 64 -0.38 8.79 0.58
CA GLU A 64 0.81 9.59 0.25
C GLU A 64 1.90 8.73 -0.39
N ILE A 65 1.48 7.85 -1.29
CA ILE A 65 2.42 7.00 -2.03
C ILE A 65 3.05 7.82 -3.16
N VAL A 66 4.37 7.73 -3.26
CA VAL A 66 5.10 8.38 -4.36
C VAL A 66 5.02 7.48 -5.60
N ILE A 67 4.62 8.07 -6.72
CA ILE A 67 4.55 7.33 -7.99
C ILE A 67 5.48 7.97 -9.01
N TYR A 68 5.95 7.17 -9.98
CA TYR A 68 6.79 7.67 -11.08
C TYR A 68 6.12 7.49 -12.42
#